data_d1e7af3124dc43f71fe58e22eca0b9d3
#
_entry.id   d1e7af3124dc43f71fe58e22eca0b9d3
#
_cell.length_a   1.000
_cell.length_b   1.000
_cell.length_c   1.000
_cell.angle_alpha   90.00
_cell.angle_beta   90.00
_cell.angle_gamma   90.00
#
_symmetry.space_group_name_H-M   'P 1'
#
loop_
_entity.id
_entity.type
_entity.pdbx_description
1 polymer ?
#
loop_
_entity_poly.entity_id
_entity_poly.type
_entity_poly.pdbx_seq_one_letter_code
_entity_poly.pdbx_strand_id
1 'polypeptide(L)'
;MKYSPKVQEHMASRNENLTEVHPLQEESTIQGILEIYNKTEEMVCEISGMDAFNFHPGGGAAACYEGACVVRAYHKSRGDEKRDEIITTIFSHPCDAGAPSTAGYKVITLMPNEDGIPDLEAMKAALSERTAAIFITNPEDTGIFNPRIKEFVDAAHEAGALCYYDQANVNGIMGITRAREVGFDLIHYNLHKTFSSPHGGMGPGCGALGVREFLKPFLPVPRVEHKDGKYYLDYDCPQSIGKVRTFMGNVHVVMRTYMWIKQMGAEGIREAAICSVLNNQYLMKKVSKIKGVEVYYAPGKRRIEQCRYSWNKLKEDTGFGTVDVTKRLVDFGMQHYWQSHHPHIVPEPFTLEPTESYSKDDLDEYVAILTEISRECYEEPEVIRNAPHNAPIHAIMADEVEEYDKIAVTWRQWRKRIQAGTMKDV
;
A
#
# COMPACT_ATOMS: atom_id res chain seq x y z
N MET A 1 -10.71 6.86 -2.08
CA MET A 1 -11.38 5.72 -1.40
C MET A 1 -12.30 5.06 -2.41
N LYS A 2 -12.37 3.74 -2.41
CA LYS A 2 -13.23 2.98 -3.33
C LYS A 2 -14.70 3.09 -2.96
N TYR A 3 -15.60 2.73 -3.87
CA TYR A 3 -17.02 2.61 -3.58
C TYR A 3 -17.27 1.62 -2.43
N SER A 4 -17.98 2.06 -1.39
CA SER A 4 -18.33 1.25 -0.23
C SER A 4 -19.84 0.99 -0.22
N PRO A 5 -20.30 -0.23 -0.54
CA PRO A 5 -21.71 -0.57 -0.54
C PRO A 5 -22.34 -0.42 0.86
N LYS A 6 -23.55 0.10 0.95
CA LYS A 6 -24.27 0.27 2.23
C LYS A 6 -24.45 -1.06 2.98
N VAL A 7 -24.64 -2.17 2.26
CA VAL A 7 -24.75 -3.51 2.87
C VAL A 7 -23.47 -3.91 3.60
N GLN A 8 -22.31 -3.59 3.03
CA GLN A 8 -21.01 -3.82 3.66
C GLN A 8 -20.91 -3.11 5.01
N GLU A 9 -21.29 -1.84 5.06
CA GLU A 9 -21.27 -1.06 6.29
C GLU A 9 -22.27 -1.60 7.32
N HIS A 10 -23.50 -1.89 6.90
CA HIS A 10 -24.53 -2.42 7.79
C HIS A 10 -24.11 -3.76 8.41
N MET A 11 -23.66 -4.70 7.61
CA MET A 11 -23.26 -6.02 8.10
C MET A 11 -22.03 -5.96 9.01
N ALA A 12 -21.02 -5.18 8.65
CA ALA A 12 -19.77 -5.12 9.41
C ALA A 12 -19.87 -4.30 10.72
N SER A 13 -20.82 -3.38 10.84
CA SER A 13 -20.90 -2.46 11.99
C SER A 13 -22.18 -2.55 12.82
N ARG A 14 -23.21 -3.24 12.33
CA ARG A 14 -24.52 -3.29 12.99
C ARG A 14 -25.10 -4.70 13.17
N ASN A 15 -24.46 -5.72 12.65
CA ASN A 15 -24.91 -7.10 12.85
C ASN A 15 -24.32 -7.64 14.15
N GLU A 16 -25.13 -7.80 15.19
CA GLU A 16 -24.74 -8.23 16.53
C GLU A 16 -24.01 -9.58 16.50
N ASN A 17 -24.41 -10.50 15.63
CA ASN A 17 -23.73 -11.80 15.46
C ASN A 17 -22.30 -11.68 14.93
N LEU A 18 -21.88 -10.50 14.50
CA LEU A 18 -20.56 -10.22 13.96
C LEU A 18 -19.82 -9.17 14.79
N THR A 19 -20.52 -8.25 15.44
CA THR A 19 -19.92 -7.14 16.19
C THR A 19 -19.78 -7.40 17.68
N GLU A 20 -20.59 -8.29 18.23
CA GLU A 20 -20.62 -8.59 19.67
C GLU A 20 -20.08 -9.99 20.02
N VAL A 21 -19.25 -10.54 19.16
CA VAL A 21 -18.63 -11.85 19.35
C VAL A 21 -17.10 -11.75 19.39
N HIS A 22 -16.48 -12.58 20.22
CA HIS A 22 -15.03 -12.68 20.23
C HIS A 22 -14.57 -13.67 19.15
N PRO A 23 -13.57 -13.34 18.31
CA PRO A 23 -13.16 -14.22 17.20
C PRO A 23 -12.56 -15.57 17.63
N LEU A 24 -12.14 -15.71 18.88
CA LEU A 24 -11.63 -16.98 19.45
C LEU A 24 -12.57 -17.56 20.52
N GLN A 25 -13.87 -17.22 20.50
CA GLN A 25 -14.83 -17.94 21.35
C GLN A 25 -15.06 -19.34 20.78
N GLU A 26 -15.87 -20.16 21.42
CA GLU A 26 -16.13 -21.54 20.97
C GLU A 26 -16.58 -21.56 19.49
N GLU A 27 -15.92 -22.39 18.69
CA GLU A 27 -16.10 -22.44 17.23
C GLU A 27 -17.54 -22.67 16.79
N SER A 28 -18.29 -23.45 17.59
CA SER A 28 -19.73 -23.70 17.35
C SER A 28 -20.57 -22.42 17.35
N THR A 29 -20.10 -21.36 18.01
CA THR A 29 -20.79 -20.06 18.14
C THR A 29 -20.37 -19.03 17.10
N ILE A 30 -19.31 -19.29 16.33
CA ILE A 30 -18.75 -18.38 15.32
C ILE A 30 -18.66 -19.00 13.93
N GLN A 31 -19.44 -20.04 13.65
CA GLN A 31 -19.41 -20.74 12.36
C GLN A 31 -19.59 -19.79 11.16
N GLY A 32 -20.48 -18.81 11.26
CA GLY A 32 -20.70 -17.83 10.20
C GLY A 32 -19.47 -16.93 9.92
N ILE A 33 -18.72 -16.57 10.96
CA ILE A 33 -17.48 -15.80 10.79
C ILE A 33 -16.40 -16.68 10.10
N LEU A 34 -16.24 -17.91 10.55
CA LEU A 34 -15.27 -18.85 9.97
C LEU A 34 -15.63 -19.17 8.50
N GLU A 35 -16.93 -19.35 8.19
CA GLU A 35 -17.37 -19.52 6.82
C GLU A 35 -17.04 -18.30 5.94
N ILE A 36 -17.23 -17.07 6.43
CA ILE A 36 -16.86 -15.84 5.71
C ILE A 36 -15.36 -15.81 5.42
N TYR A 37 -14.52 -16.21 6.38
CA TYR A 37 -13.07 -16.30 6.18
C TYR A 37 -12.72 -17.28 5.07
N ASN A 38 -13.25 -18.50 5.14
CA ASN A 38 -13.01 -19.54 4.15
C ASN A 38 -13.48 -19.10 2.74
N LYS A 39 -14.71 -18.53 2.65
CA LYS A 39 -15.24 -18.02 1.39
C LYS A 39 -14.47 -16.82 0.85
N THR A 40 -13.94 -15.97 1.72
CA THR A 40 -13.10 -14.84 1.30
C THR A 40 -11.78 -15.37 0.74
N GLU A 41 -11.18 -16.38 1.38
CA GLU A 41 -9.96 -17.04 0.89
C GLU A 41 -10.19 -17.62 -0.52
N GLU A 42 -11.26 -18.39 -0.72
CA GLU A 42 -11.62 -18.94 -2.04
C GLU A 42 -11.71 -17.83 -3.12
N MET A 43 -12.35 -16.71 -2.79
CA MET A 43 -12.53 -15.59 -3.73
C MET A 43 -11.20 -14.88 -4.06
N VAL A 44 -10.35 -14.60 -3.07
CA VAL A 44 -9.08 -13.93 -3.34
C VAL A 44 -8.07 -14.87 -3.99
N CYS A 45 -8.15 -16.17 -3.76
CA CYS A 45 -7.43 -17.19 -4.51
C CYS A 45 -7.83 -17.16 -6.00
N GLU A 46 -9.13 -17.11 -6.29
CA GLU A 46 -9.61 -17.00 -7.68
C GLU A 46 -9.14 -15.70 -8.36
N ILE A 47 -9.20 -14.57 -7.67
CA ILE A 47 -8.78 -13.27 -8.20
C ILE A 47 -7.28 -13.25 -8.51
N SER A 48 -6.45 -13.82 -7.64
CA SER A 48 -4.98 -13.76 -7.73
C SER A 48 -4.35 -14.91 -8.48
N GLY A 49 -5.04 -16.07 -8.49
CA GLY A 49 -4.51 -17.36 -8.89
C GLY A 49 -3.63 -18.04 -7.83
N MET A 50 -3.50 -17.49 -6.63
CA MET A 50 -2.80 -18.14 -5.52
C MET A 50 -3.60 -19.32 -4.96
N ASP A 51 -2.92 -20.18 -4.19
CA ASP A 51 -3.52 -21.43 -3.71
C ASP A 51 -4.02 -21.34 -2.27
N ALA A 52 -3.50 -20.39 -1.48
CA ALA A 52 -3.96 -20.15 -0.10
C ALA A 52 -3.73 -18.68 0.29
N PHE A 53 -4.54 -18.20 1.24
CA PHE A 53 -4.40 -16.87 1.83
C PHE A 53 -4.44 -16.89 3.35
N ASN A 54 -3.79 -15.90 3.94
CA ASN A 54 -3.83 -15.60 5.36
C ASN A 54 -4.24 -14.14 5.56
N PHE A 55 -5.09 -13.87 6.56
CA PHE A 55 -5.65 -12.54 6.85
C PHE A 55 -5.13 -11.93 8.15
N HIS A 56 -4.09 -12.51 8.75
CA HIS A 56 -3.55 -12.05 10.04
C HIS A 56 -2.87 -10.68 9.99
N PRO A 57 -2.13 -10.30 8.91
CA PRO A 57 -1.41 -9.05 8.90
C PRO A 57 -2.32 -7.83 9.10
N GLY A 58 -1.87 -6.88 9.94
CA GLY A 58 -2.62 -5.65 10.21
C GLY A 58 -2.53 -4.58 9.12
N GLY A 59 -1.83 -4.86 8.04
CA GLY A 59 -1.62 -3.98 6.89
C GLY A 59 -0.48 -4.47 6.01
N GLY A 60 -0.12 -3.70 4.97
CA GLY A 60 0.87 -4.09 3.98
C GLY A 60 2.25 -4.38 4.57
N ALA A 61 2.77 -3.48 5.41
CA ALA A 61 4.09 -3.69 6.03
C ALA A 61 4.15 -4.97 6.89
N ALA A 62 3.04 -5.30 7.58
CA ALA A 62 2.94 -6.54 8.33
C ALA A 62 2.88 -7.76 7.40
N ALA A 63 2.21 -7.65 6.24
CA ALA A 63 2.17 -8.70 5.24
C ALA A 63 3.54 -8.92 4.57
N CYS A 64 4.28 -7.85 4.27
CA CYS A 64 5.66 -7.94 3.78
C CYS A 64 6.57 -8.64 4.80
N TYR A 65 6.43 -8.31 6.10
CA TYR A 65 7.18 -8.97 7.16
C TYR A 65 6.82 -10.46 7.27
N GLU A 66 5.53 -10.78 7.26
CA GLU A 66 5.05 -12.17 7.26
C GLU A 66 5.58 -12.94 6.04
N GLY A 67 5.49 -12.34 4.84
CA GLY A 67 6.04 -12.92 3.61
C GLY A 67 7.55 -13.19 3.72
N ALA A 68 8.32 -12.26 4.27
CA ALA A 68 9.75 -12.43 4.49
C ALA A 68 10.04 -13.59 5.48
N CYS A 69 9.21 -13.75 6.53
CA CYS A 69 9.31 -14.88 7.46
C CYS A 69 8.97 -16.22 6.78
N VAL A 70 7.95 -16.26 5.92
CA VAL A 70 7.58 -17.45 5.13
C VAL A 70 8.72 -17.83 4.19
N VAL A 71 9.32 -16.87 3.47
CA VAL A 71 10.49 -17.08 2.62
C VAL A 71 11.64 -17.69 3.40
N ARG A 72 11.92 -17.19 4.60
CA ARG A 72 12.96 -17.74 5.48
C ARG A 72 12.66 -19.16 5.91
N ALA A 73 11.43 -19.43 6.36
CA ALA A 73 11.02 -20.77 6.80
C ALA A 73 11.14 -21.79 5.66
N TYR A 74 10.76 -21.39 4.46
CA TYR A 74 10.89 -22.23 3.27
C TYR A 74 12.37 -22.58 2.98
N HIS A 75 13.26 -21.60 2.87
CA HIS A 75 14.67 -21.88 2.61
C HIS A 75 15.32 -22.69 3.72
N LYS A 76 15.01 -22.38 4.98
CA LYS A 76 15.49 -23.14 6.15
C LYS A 76 15.03 -24.59 6.12
N SER A 77 13.78 -24.88 5.75
CA SER A 77 13.26 -26.25 5.64
C SER A 77 14.00 -27.08 4.59
N ARG A 78 14.67 -26.44 3.64
CA ARG A 78 15.49 -27.06 2.59
C ARG A 78 16.98 -27.12 2.95
N GLY A 79 17.38 -26.62 4.12
CA GLY A 79 18.78 -26.54 4.54
C GLY A 79 19.56 -25.43 3.83
N ASP A 80 18.90 -24.47 3.20
CA ASP A 80 19.54 -23.37 2.43
C ASP A 80 19.57 -22.07 3.25
N GLU A 81 20.24 -22.11 4.39
CA GLU A 81 20.32 -20.98 5.34
C GLU A 81 21.21 -19.82 4.85
N LYS A 82 21.99 -20.03 3.77
CA LYS A 82 22.82 -18.97 3.20
C LYS A 82 22.03 -17.88 2.47
N ARG A 83 20.76 -18.11 2.17
CA ARG A 83 19.88 -17.16 1.49
C ARG A 83 19.40 -16.07 2.45
N ASP A 84 20.22 -15.02 2.56
CA ASP A 84 20.06 -13.90 3.50
C ASP A 84 19.89 -12.54 2.82
N GLU A 85 19.69 -12.51 1.49
CA GLU A 85 19.54 -11.30 0.70
C GLU A 85 18.14 -11.22 0.05
N ILE A 86 17.55 -10.00 0.05
CA ILE A 86 16.33 -9.66 -0.68
C ILE A 86 16.67 -8.55 -1.67
N ILE A 87 16.17 -8.65 -2.89
CA ILE A 87 16.26 -7.59 -3.89
C ILE A 87 14.90 -6.90 -4.00
N THR A 88 14.89 -5.57 -3.99
CA THR A 88 13.70 -4.74 -4.22
C THR A 88 14.01 -3.56 -5.12
N THR A 89 13.02 -2.75 -5.45
CA THR A 89 13.19 -1.54 -6.26
C THR A 89 12.93 -0.28 -5.43
N ILE A 90 13.53 0.84 -5.82
CA ILE A 90 13.37 2.10 -5.07
C ILE A 90 11.94 2.66 -5.17
N PHE A 91 11.19 2.32 -6.23
CA PHE A 91 9.81 2.73 -6.40
C PHE A 91 8.79 1.70 -5.91
N SER A 92 9.24 0.57 -5.37
CA SER A 92 8.39 -0.29 -4.54
C SER A 92 8.08 0.42 -3.21
N HIS A 93 7.06 -0.06 -2.52
CA HIS A 93 6.73 0.53 -1.22
C HIS A 93 7.91 0.38 -0.23
N PRO A 94 8.19 1.36 0.66
CA PRO A 94 9.28 1.25 1.66
C PRO A 94 9.26 -0.01 2.49
N CYS A 95 8.09 -0.62 2.69
CA CYS A 95 7.99 -1.88 3.43
C CYS A 95 8.66 -3.05 2.70
N ASP A 96 8.85 -2.99 1.38
CA ASP A 96 9.54 -4.04 0.62
C ASP A 96 11.04 -4.07 0.91
N ALA A 97 11.58 -2.98 1.45
CA ALA A 97 12.93 -2.94 2.00
C ALA A 97 12.92 -3.08 3.53
N GLY A 98 12.09 -2.32 4.23
CA GLY A 98 12.09 -2.22 5.69
C GLY A 98 11.62 -3.50 6.39
N ALA A 99 10.61 -4.18 5.88
CA ALA A 99 10.09 -5.39 6.51
C ALA A 99 11.05 -6.59 6.37
N PRO A 100 11.64 -6.89 5.20
CA PRO A 100 12.70 -7.89 5.09
C PRO A 100 13.92 -7.54 5.94
N SER A 101 14.34 -6.28 6.00
CA SER A 101 15.44 -5.84 6.88
C SER A 101 15.13 -6.14 8.35
N THR A 102 13.91 -5.85 8.80
CA THR A 102 13.43 -6.19 10.16
C THR A 102 13.44 -7.70 10.40
N ALA A 103 13.11 -8.48 9.38
CA ALA A 103 13.21 -9.94 9.43
C ALA A 103 14.67 -10.45 9.37
N GLY A 104 15.66 -9.57 9.29
CA GLY A 104 17.10 -9.88 9.33
C GLY A 104 17.72 -10.22 7.97
N TYR A 105 17.10 -9.82 6.86
CA TYR A 105 17.69 -9.88 5.54
C TYR A 105 18.54 -8.65 5.24
N LYS A 106 19.55 -8.83 4.41
CA LYS A 106 20.22 -7.73 3.72
C LYS A 106 19.40 -7.35 2.50
N VAL A 107 19.19 -6.06 2.30
CA VAL A 107 18.35 -5.58 1.21
C VAL A 107 19.22 -4.89 0.16
N ILE A 108 19.02 -5.30 -1.09
CA ILE A 108 19.61 -4.68 -2.27
C ILE A 108 18.48 -3.93 -2.99
N THR A 109 18.63 -2.62 -3.16
CA THR A 109 17.64 -1.77 -3.80
C THR A 109 18.09 -1.38 -5.21
N LEU A 110 17.30 -1.73 -6.21
CA LEU A 110 17.55 -1.37 -7.60
C LEU A 110 17.02 0.04 -7.89
N MET A 111 17.83 0.80 -8.62
CA MET A 111 17.45 2.12 -9.10
C MET A 111 16.69 2.00 -10.43
N PRO A 112 15.80 2.96 -10.76
CA PRO A 112 15.10 2.96 -12.04
C PRO A 112 16.04 3.40 -13.17
N ASN A 113 15.74 2.91 -14.37
CA ASN A 113 16.30 3.45 -15.59
C ASN A 113 15.58 4.76 -16.01
N GLU A 114 15.92 5.30 -17.19
CA GLU A 114 15.29 6.52 -17.73
C GLU A 114 13.78 6.39 -17.98
N ASP A 115 13.29 5.16 -18.19
CA ASP A 115 11.88 4.85 -18.35
C ASP A 115 11.12 4.74 -17.01
N GLY A 116 11.79 4.88 -15.87
CA GLY A 116 11.22 4.82 -14.53
C GLY A 116 10.87 3.40 -14.06
N ILE A 117 11.43 2.38 -14.69
CA ILE A 117 11.31 0.97 -14.29
C ILE A 117 12.68 0.43 -13.86
N PRO A 118 12.75 -0.62 -13.01
CA PRO A 118 14.02 -1.22 -12.64
C PRO A 118 14.74 -1.82 -13.84
N ASP A 119 16.08 -1.79 -13.80
CA ASP A 119 16.90 -2.38 -14.84
C ASP A 119 17.04 -3.89 -14.64
N LEU A 120 16.69 -4.68 -15.67
CA LEU A 120 16.75 -6.14 -15.60
C LEU A 120 18.17 -6.66 -15.49
N GLU A 121 19.13 -6.06 -16.21
CA GLU A 121 20.52 -6.51 -16.17
C GLU A 121 21.18 -6.16 -14.83
N ALA A 122 20.82 -5.03 -14.23
CA ALA A 122 21.22 -4.71 -12.86
C ALA A 122 20.64 -5.73 -11.86
N MET A 123 19.38 -6.16 -12.04
CA MET A 123 18.82 -7.22 -11.20
C MET A 123 19.56 -8.55 -11.38
N LYS A 124 19.80 -8.98 -12.61
CA LYS A 124 20.54 -10.21 -12.88
C LYS A 124 21.95 -10.19 -12.27
N ALA A 125 22.63 -9.04 -12.33
CA ALA A 125 23.93 -8.86 -11.71
C ALA A 125 23.89 -8.89 -10.17
N ALA A 126 22.76 -8.53 -9.56
CA ALA A 126 22.56 -8.58 -8.12
C ALA A 126 22.13 -9.97 -7.61
N LEU A 127 21.59 -10.82 -8.48
CA LEU A 127 21.20 -12.19 -8.12
C LEU A 127 22.42 -13.04 -7.78
N SER A 128 22.32 -13.79 -6.70
CA SER A 128 23.37 -14.71 -6.23
C SER A 128 22.77 -15.91 -5.50
N GLU A 129 23.60 -16.86 -5.11
CA GLU A 129 23.18 -17.97 -4.24
C GLU A 129 22.69 -17.50 -2.85
N ARG A 130 22.93 -16.25 -2.49
CA ARG A 130 22.45 -15.63 -1.26
C ARG A 130 21.08 -14.99 -1.41
N THR A 131 20.61 -14.79 -2.64
CA THR A 131 19.30 -14.18 -2.88
C THR A 131 18.19 -15.14 -2.45
N ALA A 132 17.42 -14.75 -1.42
CA ALA A 132 16.28 -15.50 -0.92
C ALA A 132 15.02 -15.24 -1.72
N ALA A 133 14.77 -13.96 -2.05
CA ALA A 133 13.63 -13.56 -2.87
C ALA A 133 13.84 -12.18 -3.50
N ILE A 134 13.01 -11.88 -4.51
CA ILE A 134 12.75 -10.51 -4.97
C ILE A 134 11.42 -10.03 -4.40
N PHE A 135 11.34 -8.75 -3.96
CA PHE A 135 10.13 -8.08 -3.47
C PHE A 135 9.86 -6.90 -4.39
N ILE A 136 8.83 -6.98 -5.21
CA ILE A 136 8.59 -6.03 -6.30
C ILE A 136 7.12 -5.61 -6.33
N THR A 137 6.90 -4.30 -6.57
CA THR A 137 5.60 -3.72 -6.92
C THR A 137 5.50 -3.57 -8.45
N ASN A 138 4.34 -3.86 -9.02
CA ASN A 138 4.06 -3.59 -10.45
C ASN A 138 2.55 -3.39 -10.67
N PRO A 139 2.07 -2.20 -11.07
CA PRO A 139 2.88 -1.02 -11.44
C PRO A 139 3.67 -0.45 -10.26
N GLU A 140 4.78 0.21 -10.57
CA GLU A 140 5.60 0.94 -9.59
C GLU A 140 4.82 2.14 -9.01
N ASP A 141 5.31 2.70 -7.90
CA ASP A 141 4.71 3.87 -7.22
C ASP A 141 4.55 5.11 -8.12
N THR A 142 5.23 5.15 -9.24
CA THR A 142 5.07 6.13 -10.30
C THR A 142 3.85 5.89 -11.20
N GLY A 143 3.18 4.75 -11.05
CA GLY A 143 2.10 4.27 -11.90
C GLY A 143 2.58 3.64 -13.22
N ILE A 144 3.89 3.45 -13.38
CA ILE A 144 4.47 2.83 -14.59
C ILE A 144 4.43 1.31 -14.45
N PHE A 145 3.81 0.65 -15.41
CA PHE A 145 3.80 -0.80 -15.49
C PHE A 145 5.06 -1.31 -16.20
N ASN A 146 5.77 -2.22 -15.56
CA ASN A 146 6.91 -2.90 -16.16
C ASN A 146 6.43 -4.08 -17.05
N PRO A 147 6.47 -3.98 -18.38
CA PRO A 147 6.01 -5.03 -19.26
C PRO A 147 6.93 -6.27 -19.27
N ARG A 148 8.16 -6.14 -18.76
CA ARG A 148 9.14 -7.21 -18.68
C ARG A 148 9.12 -7.93 -17.33
N ILE A 149 8.11 -7.73 -16.50
CA ILE A 149 8.05 -8.29 -15.14
C ILE A 149 8.24 -9.80 -15.11
N LYS A 150 7.76 -10.52 -16.13
CA LYS A 150 7.98 -11.96 -16.23
C LYS A 150 9.45 -12.33 -16.34
N GLU A 151 10.26 -11.56 -17.06
CA GLU A 151 11.71 -11.80 -17.18
C GLU A 151 12.43 -11.63 -15.83
N PHE A 152 11.93 -10.72 -14.96
CA PHE A 152 12.43 -10.57 -13.60
C PHE A 152 12.12 -11.80 -12.75
N VAL A 153 10.88 -12.29 -12.84
CA VAL A 153 10.45 -13.50 -12.12
C VAL A 153 11.24 -14.72 -12.58
N ASP A 154 11.39 -14.92 -13.90
CA ASP A 154 12.12 -16.03 -14.45
C ASP A 154 13.61 -16.02 -14.01
N ALA A 155 14.27 -14.87 -14.09
CA ALA A 155 15.65 -14.74 -13.65
C ALA A 155 15.85 -15.01 -12.14
N ALA A 156 14.89 -14.56 -11.30
CA ALA A 156 14.92 -14.87 -9.87
C ALA A 156 14.76 -16.38 -9.60
N HIS A 157 13.83 -17.04 -10.28
CA HIS A 157 13.63 -18.48 -10.18
C HIS A 157 14.83 -19.29 -10.68
N GLU A 158 15.48 -18.87 -11.78
CA GLU A 158 16.72 -19.48 -12.26
C GLU A 158 17.86 -19.42 -11.22
N ALA A 159 17.91 -18.34 -10.43
CA ALA A 159 18.83 -18.22 -9.31
C ALA A 159 18.36 -18.96 -8.03
N GLY A 160 17.20 -19.63 -8.07
CA GLY A 160 16.61 -20.34 -6.93
C GLY A 160 15.99 -19.44 -5.87
N ALA A 161 15.77 -18.18 -6.17
CA ALA A 161 15.09 -17.22 -5.31
C ALA A 161 13.57 -17.30 -5.49
N LEU A 162 12.80 -16.91 -4.46
CA LEU A 162 11.35 -16.76 -4.54
C LEU A 162 10.97 -15.37 -5.07
N CYS A 163 9.72 -15.23 -5.49
CA CYS A 163 9.18 -14.00 -6.02
C CYS A 163 7.96 -13.53 -5.21
N TYR A 164 8.12 -12.40 -4.54
CA TYR A 164 7.07 -11.72 -3.79
C TYR A 164 6.57 -10.51 -4.57
N TYR A 165 5.27 -10.46 -4.80
CA TYR A 165 4.61 -9.34 -5.47
C TYR A 165 3.86 -8.47 -4.46
N ASP A 166 4.33 -7.26 -4.24
CA ASP A 166 3.54 -6.27 -3.52
C ASP A 166 2.37 -5.82 -4.40
N GLN A 167 1.20 -6.34 -4.08
CA GLN A 167 -0.08 -5.96 -4.66
C GLN A 167 -0.98 -5.29 -3.60
N ALA A 168 -0.39 -4.55 -2.68
CA ALA A 168 -1.14 -3.77 -1.69
C ALA A 168 -2.25 -2.96 -2.34
N ASN A 169 -1.98 -2.45 -3.53
CA ASN A 169 -2.92 -1.76 -4.40
C ASN A 169 -3.04 -2.49 -5.75
N VAL A 170 -4.24 -2.92 -6.06
CA VAL A 170 -4.57 -3.55 -7.35
C VAL A 170 -5.71 -2.82 -8.06
N ASN A 171 -5.89 -1.53 -7.77
CA ASN A 171 -7.00 -0.72 -8.30
C ASN A 171 -7.09 -0.70 -9.82
N GLY A 172 -5.95 -0.75 -10.51
CA GLY A 172 -5.92 -0.72 -11.98
C GLY A 172 -5.76 -2.07 -12.66
N ILE A 173 -5.48 -3.14 -11.91
CA ILE A 173 -5.10 -4.44 -12.50
C ILE A 173 -5.96 -5.61 -12.03
N MET A 174 -6.80 -5.44 -10.99
CA MET A 174 -7.62 -6.51 -10.45
C MET A 174 -8.66 -6.99 -11.46
N GLY A 175 -8.75 -8.30 -11.65
CA GLY A 175 -9.61 -8.90 -12.68
C GLY A 175 -9.08 -8.74 -14.12
N ILE A 176 -7.89 -8.15 -14.30
CA ILE A 176 -7.19 -7.97 -15.59
C ILE A 176 -5.98 -8.90 -15.67
N THR A 177 -5.17 -8.95 -14.59
CA THR A 177 -3.99 -9.81 -14.51
C THR A 177 -4.04 -10.68 -13.26
N ARG A 178 -3.35 -11.80 -13.29
CA ARG A 178 -3.17 -12.69 -12.14
C ARG A 178 -1.68 -12.86 -11.84
N ALA A 179 -1.30 -12.69 -10.61
CA ALA A 179 0.10 -12.80 -10.16
C ALA A 179 0.69 -14.18 -10.46
N ARG A 180 -0.10 -15.24 -10.27
CA ARG A 180 0.33 -16.62 -10.57
C ARG A 180 0.73 -16.83 -12.03
N GLU A 181 0.01 -16.22 -12.98
CA GLU A 181 0.27 -16.39 -14.42
C GLU A 181 1.62 -15.78 -14.82
N VAL A 182 2.07 -14.76 -14.09
CA VAL A 182 3.41 -14.19 -14.24
C VAL A 182 4.49 -15.07 -13.61
N GLY A 183 4.12 -15.86 -12.57
CA GLY A 183 5.02 -16.78 -11.88
C GLY A 183 5.33 -16.42 -10.44
N PHE A 184 4.72 -15.40 -9.86
CA PHE A 184 4.95 -15.03 -8.45
C PHE A 184 4.57 -16.15 -7.49
N ASP A 185 5.32 -16.27 -6.40
CA ASP A 185 5.16 -17.30 -5.36
C ASP A 185 4.35 -16.80 -4.18
N LEU A 186 4.51 -15.51 -3.85
CA LEU A 186 3.80 -14.83 -2.78
C LEU A 186 3.26 -13.49 -3.28
N ILE A 187 2.11 -13.10 -2.74
CA ILE A 187 1.54 -11.76 -2.95
C ILE A 187 0.93 -11.25 -1.66
N HIS A 188 0.67 -9.94 -1.58
CA HIS A 188 -0.28 -9.46 -0.59
C HIS A 188 -1.26 -8.44 -1.17
N TYR A 189 -2.49 -8.46 -0.64
CA TYR A 189 -3.49 -7.44 -0.87
C TYR A 189 -3.71 -6.60 0.39
N ASN A 190 -3.86 -5.28 0.25
CA ASN A 190 -4.40 -4.46 1.32
C ASN A 190 -5.92 -4.38 1.19
N LEU A 191 -6.63 -5.10 2.06
CA LEU A 191 -8.09 -5.16 2.02
C LEU A 191 -8.74 -3.79 2.30
N HIS A 192 -8.02 -2.91 2.97
CA HIS A 192 -8.42 -1.53 3.23
C HIS A 192 -8.10 -0.54 2.08
N LYS A 193 -7.57 -1.02 0.96
CA LYS A 193 -7.37 -0.25 -0.27
C LYS A 193 -8.39 -0.67 -1.33
N THR A 194 -8.04 -1.59 -2.21
CA THR A 194 -8.85 -2.00 -3.37
C THR A 194 -10.19 -2.60 -3.00
N PHE A 195 -10.30 -3.32 -1.88
CA PHE A 195 -11.54 -3.94 -1.43
C PHE A 195 -12.43 -3.03 -0.57
N SER A 196 -12.16 -1.74 -0.58
CA SER A 196 -13.05 -0.69 -0.05
C SER A 196 -13.28 -0.69 1.46
N SER A 197 -12.56 -1.46 2.25
CA SER A 197 -12.71 -1.38 3.70
C SER A 197 -12.13 -0.07 4.23
N PRO A 198 -12.88 0.73 5.01
CA PRO A 198 -12.38 1.97 5.58
C PRO A 198 -11.16 1.74 6.47
N HIS A 199 -10.12 2.56 6.30
CA HIS A 199 -8.90 2.51 7.12
C HIS A 199 -8.94 3.54 8.28
N GLY A 200 -9.86 4.48 8.27
CA GLY A 200 -10.13 5.41 9.37
C GLY A 200 -8.92 6.25 9.78
N GLY A 201 -8.21 6.83 8.82
CA GLY A 201 -7.02 7.64 9.11
C GLY A 201 -5.87 6.83 9.74
N MET A 202 -5.54 5.68 9.15
CA MET A 202 -4.55 4.70 9.60
C MET A 202 -4.98 3.84 10.83
N GLY A 203 -6.29 3.69 11.00
CA GLY A 203 -6.89 2.77 11.99
C GLY A 203 -6.86 1.30 11.54
N PRO A 204 -7.99 0.58 11.66
CA PRO A 204 -8.02 -0.86 11.37
C PRO A 204 -7.72 -1.15 9.90
N GLY A 205 -6.69 -1.94 9.65
CA GLY A 205 -6.29 -2.42 8.34
C GLY A 205 -6.18 -3.94 8.30
N CYS A 206 -5.99 -4.50 7.12
CA CYS A 206 -5.68 -5.90 6.92
C CYS A 206 -4.86 -6.08 5.64
N GLY A 207 -3.73 -6.79 5.76
CA GLY A 207 -2.95 -7.26 4.63
C GLY A 207 -3.19 -8.75 4.45
N ALA A 208 -3.77 -9.17 3.33
CA ALA A 208 -3.98 -10.56 3.04
C ALA A 208 -2.77 -11.13 2.29
N LEU A 209 -2.01 -12.04 2.91
CA LEU A 209 -0.87 -12.71 2.29
C LEU A 209 -1.35 -13.94 1.53
N GLY A 210 -1.13 -13.98 0.22
CA GLY A 210 -1.41 -15.09 -0.67
C GLY A 210 -0.15 -15.85 -1.05
N VAL A 211 -0.22 -17.17 -1.12
CA VAL A 211 0.93 -18.02 -1.43
C VAL A 211 0.56 -19.17 -2.36
N ARG A 212 1.58 -19.71 -3.03
CA ARG A 212 1.46 -20.96 -3.77
C ARG A 212 1.44 -22.18 -2.82
N GLU A 213 0.89 -23.29 -3.29
CA GLU A 213 0.65 -24.52 -2.51
C GLU A 213 1.89 -24.97 -1.70
N PHE A 214 3.08 -24.93 -2.30
CA PHE A 214 4.31 -25.36 -1.63
C PHE A 214 4.74 -24.46 -0.46
N LEU A 215 4.19 -23.25 -0.35
CA LEU A 215 4.42 -22.32 0.76
C LEU A 215 3.32 -22.32 1.82
N LYS A 216 2.17 -22.95 1.50
CA LYS A 216 1.03 -23.05 2.42
C LYS A 216 1.38 -23.62 3.80
N PRO A 217 2.27 -24.64 3.93
CA PRO A 217 2.65 -25.19 5.25
C PRO A 217 3.30 -24.18 6.19
N PHE A 218 3.89 -23.09 5.65
CA PHE A 218 4.62 -22.09 6.45
C PHE A 218 3.73 -20.92 6.89
N LEU A 219 2.49 -20.82 6.40
CA LEU A 219 1.57 -19.75 6.78
C LEU A 219 1.31 -19.72 8.29
N PRO A 220 1.00 -18.56 8.88
CA PRO A 220 0.67 -18.43 10.30
C PRO A 220 -0.54 -19.27 10.74
N VAL A 221 -0.58 -19.52 12.03
CA VAL A 221 -1.72 -20.20 12.70
C VAL A 221 -2.49 -19.22 13.60
N PRO A 222 -3.82 -19.43 13.80
CA PRO A 222 -4.64 -20.50 13.24
C PRO A 222 -5.03 -20.27 11.79
N ARG A 223 -5.25 -21.33 11.05
CA ARG A 223 -5.88 -21.29 9.73
C ARG A 223 -7.35 -21.66 9.86
N VAL A 224 -8.19 -21.04 9.04
CA VAL A 224 -9.60 -21.45 8.99
C VAL A 224 -9.74 -22.58 7.98
N GLU A 225 -10.13 -23.75 8.44
CA GLU A 225 -10.31 -24.93 7.61
C GLU A 225 -11.77 -25.41 7.68
N HIS A 226 -12.19 -26.19 6.68
CA HIS A 226 -13.53 -26.77 6.57
C HIS A 226 -13.47 -28.29 6.45
N LYS A 227 -14.17 -28.98 7.35
CA LYS A 227 -14.25 -30.44 7.32
C LYS A 227 -15.61 -30.89 7.84
N ASP A 228 -16.20 -31.89 7.19
CA ASP A 228 -17.46 -32.55 7.59
C ASP A 228 -18.61 -31.54 7.86
N GLY A 229 -18.69 -30.48 7.06
CA GLY A 229 -19.72 -29.44 7.17
C GLY A 229 -19.51 -28.44 8.31
N LYS A 230 -18.34 -28.43 8.96
CA LYS A 230 -17.98 -27.50 10.03
C LYS A 230 -16.70 -26.77 9.70
N TYR A 231 -16.66 -25.49 10.07
CA TYR A 231 -15.46 -24.67 10.01
C TYR A 231 -14.76 -24.69 11.36
N TYR A 232 -13.43 -24.73 11.36
CA TYR A 232 -12.63 -24.80 12.58
C TYR A 232 -11.31 -24.04 12.41
N LEU A 233 -10.65 -23.75 13.55
CA LEU A 233 -9.36 -23.10 13.61
C LEU A 233 -8.26 -24.17 13.73
N ASP A 234 -7.51 -24.38 12.66
CA ASP A 234 -6.41 -25.32 12.63
C ASP A 234 -5.13 -24.70 13.20
N TYR A 235 -4.64 -25.26 14.28
CA TYR A 235 -3.37 -24.93 14.93
C TYR A 235 -2.29 -26.00 14.69
N ASP A 236 -2.65 -27.16 14.13
CA ASP A 236 -1.72 -28.27 13.90
C ASP A 236 -0.98 -28.11 12.56
N CYS A 237 -0.15 -27.09 12.49
CA CYS A 237 0.68 -26.76 11.33
C CYS A 237 2.15 -26.71 11.75
N PRO A 238 2.86 -27.85 11.83
CA PRO A 238 4.19 -27.94 12.44
C PRO A 238 5.29 -27.15 11.72
N GLN A 239 5.11 -26.78 10.45
CA GLN A 239 6.03 -25.95 9.68
C GLN A 239 5.67 -24.47 9.69
N SER A 240 4.54 -24.11 10.31
CA SER A 240 4.09 -22.73 10.39
C SER A 240 5.12 -21.82 11.07
N ILE A 241 5.20 -20.57 10.60
CA ILE A 241 5.98 -19.51 11.27
C ILE A 241 5.36 -19.10 12.62
N GLY A 242 4.25 -19.71 13.04
CA GLY A 242 3.56 -19.43 14.29
C GLY A 242 2.57 -18.27 14.20
N LYS A 243 2.26 -17.66 15.31
CA LYS A 243 1.36 -16.50 15.38
C LYS A 243 2.14 -15.23 15.08
N VAL A 244 1.70 -14.48 14.07
CA VAL A 244 2.26 -13.14 13.75
C VAL A 244 1.43 -12.02 14.34
N ARG A 245 0.19 -12.30 14.74
CA ARG A 245 -0.73 -11.34 15.38
C ARG A 245 -1.72 -12.05 16.30
N THR A 246 -2.38 -11.28 17.18
CA THR A 246 -3.54 -11.72 17.96
C THR A 246 -4.70 -12.06 17.02
N PHE A 247 -5.46 -13.07 17.37
CA PHE A 247 -6.61 -13.57 16.60
C PHE A 247 -6.21 -14.05 15.20
N MET A 248 -7.15 -14.03 14.27
CA MET A 248 -6.98 -14.31 12.84
C MET A 248 -7.06 -13.01 12.01
N GLY A 249 -6.50 -11.93 12.53
CA GLY A 249 -6.48 -10.62 11.90
C GLY A 249 -7.71 -9.76 12.23
N ASN A 250 -8.00 -8.81 11.37
CA ASN A 250 -9.09 -7.85 11.56
C ASN A 250 -10.39 -8.36 10.93
N VAL A 251 -11.21 -9.03 11.73
CA VAL A 251 -12.44 -9.70 11.28
C VAL A 251 -13.35 -8.78 10.47
N HIS A 252 -13.59 -7.55 10.94
CA HIS A 252 -14.47 -6.61 10.25
C HIS A 252 -13.96 -6.21 8.86
N VAL A 253 -12.65 -6.12 8.68
CA VAL A 253 -12.06 -5.81 7.37
C VAL A 253 -12.24 -6.97 6.40
N VAL A 254 -12.05 -8.20 6.86
CA VAL A 254 -12.28 -9.41 6.05
C VAL A 254 -13.76 -9.51 5.64
N MET A 255 -14.67 -9.28 6.58
CA MET A 255 -16.11 -9.28 6.30
C MET A 255 -16.52 -8.22 5.28
N ARG A 256 -15.98 -7.02 5.40
CA ARG A 256 -16.21 -5.94 4.42
C ARG A 256 -15.71 -6.35 3.03
N THR A 257 -14.55 -6.98 2.97
CA THR A 257 -13.98 -7.53 1.73
C THR A 257 -14.89 -8.57 1.11
N TYR A 258 -15.38 -9.53 1.90
CA TYR A 258 -16.36 -10.52 1.44
C TYR A 258 -17.57 -9.88 0.81
N MET A 259 -18.20 -8.92 1.51
CA MET A 259 -19.39 -8.22 1.03
C MET A 259 -19.11 -7.41 -0.24
N TRP A 260 -17.95 -6.75 -0.32
CA TRP A 260 -17.54 -5.98 -1.49
C TRP A 260 -17.39 -6.88 -2.73
N ILE A 261 -16.67 -8.00 -2.60
CA ILE A 261 -16.50 -8.96 -3.70
C ILE A 261 -17.86 -9.52 -4.15
N LYS A 262 -18.72 -9.90 -3.19
CA LYS A 262 -20.06 -10.41 -3.49
C LYS A 262 -20.95 -9.37 -4.19
N GLN A 263 -20.84 -8.10 -3.81
CA GLN A 263 -21.61 -7.02 -4.40
C GLN A 263 -21.15 -6.68 -5.81
N MET A 264 -19.83 -6.64 -6.02
CA MET A 264 -19.24 -6.27 -7.31
C MET A 264 -19.34 -7.41 -8.34
N GLY A 265 -19.13 -8.64 -7.90
CA GLY A 265 -18.99 -9.78 -8.82
C GLY A 265 -17.77 -9.65 -9.73
N ALA A 266 -17.54 -10.63 -10.60
CA ALA A 266 -16.38 -10.66 -11.49
C ALA A 266 -16.38 -9.49 -12.49
N GLU A 267 -17.53 -9.17 -13.05
CA GLU A 267 -17.68 -8.08 -14.02
C GLU A 267 -17.44 -6.72 -13.38
N GLY A 268 -18.08 -6.43 -12.22
CA GLY A 268 -17.94 -5.16 -11.54
C GLY A 268 -16.52 -4.93 -11.02
N ILE A 269 -15.81 -5.97 -10.57
CA ILE A 269 -14.40 -5.88 -10.18
C ILE A 269 -13.54 -5.44 -11.37
N ARG A 270 -13.72 -6.06 -12.52
CA ARG A 270 -12.99 -5.70 -13.74
C ARG A 270 -13.34 -4.30 -14.23
N GLU A 271 -14.61 -3.93 -14.19
CA GLU A 271 -15.07 -2.60 -14.59
C GLU A 271 -14.51 -1.51 -13.67
N ALA A 272 -14.48 -1.74 -12.37
CA ALA A 272 -13.86 -0.82 -11.41
C ALA A 272 -12.38 -0.58 -11.72
N ALA A 273 -11.61 -1.61 -12.07
CA ALA A 273 -10.21 -1.47 -12.47
C ALA A 273 -10.07 -0.64 -13.77
N ILE A 274 -10.87 -0.94 -14.78
CA ILE A 274 -10.89 -0.19 -16.05
C ILE A 274 -11.23 1.29 -15.81
N CYS A 275 -12.26 1.57 -15.02
CA CYS A 275 -12.67 2.95 -14.69
C CYS A 275 -11.59 3.69 -13.91
N SER A 276 -10.90 3.04 -12.98
CA SER A 276 -9.78 3.65 -12.24
C SER A 276 -8.66 4.08 -13.19
N VAL A 277 -8.29 3.24 -14.15
CA VAL A 277 -7.28 3.59 -15.16
C VAL A 277 -7.76 4.71 -16.09
N LEU A 278 -9.02 4.66 -16.52
CA LEU A 278 -9.61 5.71 -17.37
C LEU A 278 -9.59 7.06 -16.66
N ASN A 279 -10.03 7.10 -15.41
CA ASN A 279 -10.02 8.31 -14.58
C ASN A 279 -8.60 8.87 -14.43
N ASN A 280 -7.62 8.01 -14.18
CA ASN A 280 -6.22 8.44 -14.08
C ASN A 280 -5.69 9.00 -15.40
N GLN A 281 -5.97 8.35 -16.54
CA GLN A 281 -5.55 8.88 -17.86
C GLN A 281 -6.20 10.24 -18.16
N TYR A 282 -7.47 10.41 -17.80
CA TYR A 282 -8.17 11.69 -17.94
C TYR A 282 -7.53 12.78 -17.07
N LEU A 283 -7.32 12.48 -15.81
CA LEU A 283 -6.71 13.41 -14.84
C LEU A 283 -5.29 13.79 -15.27
N MET A 284 -4.46 12.81 -15.63
CA MET A 284 -3.09 13.01 -16.07
C MET A 284 -3.01 13.97 -17.28
N LYS A 285 -3.89 13.79 -18.27
CA LYS A 285 -3.94 14.67 -19.46
C LYS A 285 -4.23 16.13 -19.12
N LYS A 286 -4.92 16.39 -18.01
CA LYS A 286 -5.26 17.76 -17.56
C LYS A 286 -4.22 18.31 -16.61
N VAL A 287 -3.83 17.57 -15.59
CA VAL A 287 -2.86 18.01 -14.57
C VAL A 287 -1.50 18.33 -15.20
N SER A 288 -1.05 17.53 -16.18
CA SER A 288 0.22 17.80 -16.88
C SER A 288 0.26 19.11 -17.68
N LYS A 289 -0.87 19.82 -17.81
CA LYS A 289 -0.94 21.13 -18.47
C LYS A 289 -0.94 22.31 -17.48
N ILE A 290 -1.03 22.05 -16.20
CA ILE A 290 -1.01 23.07 -15.17
C ILE A 290 0.40 23.67 -15.15
N LYS A 291 0.48 25.00 -15.14
CA LYS A 291 1.76 25.72 -15.08
C LYS A 291 2.54 25.31 -13.82
N GLY A 292 3.81 24.96 -13.97
CA GLY A 292 4.66 24.52 -12.88
C GLY A 292 4.55 23.04 -12.51
N VAL A 293 3.68 22.27 -13.17
CA VAL A 293 3.60 20.80 -13.00
C VAL A 293 4.48 20.09 -14.02
N GLU A 294 5.21 19.11 -13.54
CA GLU A 294 6.01 18.19 -14.36
C GLU A 294 5.59 16.74 -14.12
N VAL A 295 5.81 15.88 -15.12
CA VAL A 295 5.67 14.43 -15.00
C VAL A 295 7.05 13.81 -15.15
N TYR A 296 7.56 13.22 -14.08
CA TYR A 296 8.86 12.57 -14.09
C TYR A 296 8.78 11.17 -14.67
N TYR A 297 9.87 10.73 -15.29
CA TYR A 297 10.04 9.46 -15.99
C TYR A 297 9.04 9.25 -17.14
N ALA A 298 9.52 8.77 -18.24
CA ALA A 298 8.72 8.45 -19.42
C ALA A 298 7.54 9.41 -19.64
N PRO A 299 7.76 10.74 -19.77
CA PRO A 299 6.70 11.71 -19.98
C PRO A 299 5.92 11.35 -21.26
N GLY A 300 4.58 11.46 -21.20
CA GLY A 300 3.70 11.08 -22.29
C GLY A 300 3.32 9.59 -22.38
N LYS A 301 4.02 8.70 -21.69
CA LYS A 301 3.59 7.30 -21.56
C LYS A 301 2.41 7.17 -20.60
N ARG A 302 1.54 6.20 -20.87
CA ARG A 302 0.39 5.89 -20.01
C ARG A 302 0.83 5.40 -18.63
N ARG A 303 0.02 5.69 -17.63
CA ARG A 303 0.12 5.14 -16.28
C ARG A 303 -1.06 4.20 -16.05
N ILE A 304 -0.98 3.37 -15.03
CA ILE A 304 -2.10 2.52 -14.65
C ILE A 304 -3.05 3.35 -13.75
N GLU A 305 -3.21 3.03 -12.48
CA GLU A 305 -4.19 3.67 -11.60
C GLU A 305 -3.74 5.01 -11.00
N GLN A 306 -2.45 5.31 -11.00
CA GLN A 306 -1.88 6.51 -10.38
C GLN A 306 -0.82 7.16 -11.26
N CYS A 307 -0.51 8.41 -10.95
CA CYS A 307 0.59 9.14 -11.58
C CYS A 307 1.32 9.98 -10.55
N ARG A 308 2.66 9.93 -10.56
CA ARG A 308 3.51 10.82 -9.78
C ARG A 308 3.90 12.03 -10.60
N TYR A 309 3.57 13.19 -10.07
CA TYR A 309 3.90 14.49 -10.60
C TYR A 309 4.91 15.19 -9.71
N SER A 310 5.37 16.36 -10.15
CA SER A 310 6.29 17.22 -9.41
C SER A 310 5.87 18.68 -9.52
N TRP A 311 5.97 19.40 -8.40
CA TRP A 311 5.90 20.87 -8.33
C TRP A 311 7.29 21.52 -8.38
N ASN A 312 8.36 20.79 -8.80
CA ASN A 312 9.71 21.34 -8.80
C ASN A 312 9.83 22.63 -9.64
N LYS A 313 9.23 22.62 -10.83
CA LYS A 313 9.21 23.82 -11.68
C LYS A 313 8.49 24.98 -11.03
N LEU A 314 7.36 24.75 -10.34
CA LEU A 314 6.68 25.78 -9.56
C LEU A 314 7.59 26.34 -8.48
N LYS A 315 8.29 25.47 -7.75
CA LYS A 315 9.20 25.88 -6.66
C LYS A 315 10.40 26.68 -7.17
N GLU A 316 10.99 26.27 -8.29
CA GLU A 316 12.07 27.02 -8.94
C GLU A 316 11.62 28.44 -9.35
N ASP A 317 10.39 28.56 -9.88
CA ASP A 317 9.88 29.83 -10.39
C ASP A 317 9.38 30.77 -9.27
N THR A 318 8.81 30.23 -8.19
CA THR A 318 8.05 31.03 -7.20
C THR A 318 8.53 30.88 -5.75
N GLY A 319 9.31 29.84 -5.46
CA GLY A 319 9.69 29.45 -4.09
C GLY A 319 8.66 28.59 -3.37
N PHE A 320 7.45 28.38 -3.91
CA PHE A 320 6.41 27.55 -3.34
C PHE A 320 6.44 26.13 -3.93
N GLY A 321 6.28 25.13 -3.09
CA GLY A 321 6.34 23.72 -3.48
C GLY A 321 5.16 22.89 -2.98
N THR A 322 5.38 21.59 -2.96
CA THR A 322 4.39 20.56 -2.59
C THR A 322 3.67 20.87 -1.28
N VAL A 323 4.41 21.28 -0.25
CA VAL A 323 3.84 21.56 1.09
C VAL A 323 2.91 22.77 1.05
N ASP A 324 3.29 23.82 0.33
CA ASP A 324 2.50 25.05 0.25
C ASP A 324 1.19 24.82 -0.51
N VAL A 325 1.25 24.09 -1.62
CA VAL A 325 0.06 23.67 -2.37
C VAL A 325 -0.86 22.81 -1.49
N THR A 326 -0.29 21.89 -0.68
CA THR A 326 -1.05 21.06 0.25
C THR A 326 -1.82 21.89 1.28
N LYS A 327 -1.19 22.92 1.85
CA LYS A 327 -1.84 23.84 2.80
C LYS A 327 -3.01 24.57 2.15
N ARG A 328 -2.82 25.04 0.92
CA ARG A 328 -3.85 25.79 0.21
C ARG A 328 -5.02 24.92 -0.22
N LEU A 329 -4.82 23.63 -0.55
CA LEU A 329 -5.89 22.69 -0.86
C LEU A 329 -6.93 22.58 0.27
N VAL A 330 -6.51 22.69 1.54
CA VAL A 330 -7.40 22.67 2.70
C VAL A 330 -8.43 23.79 2.64
N ASP A 331 -8.07 24.97 2.15
CA ASP A 331 -8.97 26.12 2.03
C ASP A 331 -10.11 25.91 1.04
N PHE A 332 -9.89 25.02 0.07
CA PHE A 332 -10.92 24.62 -0.90
C PHE A 332 -11.74 23.40 -0.43
N GLY A 333 -11.51 22.94 0.81
CA GLY A 333 -12.20 21.76 1.34
C GLY A 333 -11.74 20.44 0.71
N MET A 334 -10.61 20.46 0.01
CA MET A 334 -10.07 19.27 -0.64
C MET A 334 -9.10 18.53 0.27
N GLN A 335 -9.17 17.21 0.20
CA GLN A 335 -8.14 16.37 0.79
C GLN A 335 -6.82 16.56 0.03
N HIS A 336 -5.73 16.71 0.76
CA HIS A 336 -4.42 16.78 0.15
C HIS A 336 -4.06 15.47 -0.57
N TYR A 337 -3.22 15.58 -1.57
CA TYR A 337 -2.68 14.46 -2.30
C TYR A 337 -1.61 13.70 -1.48
N TRP A 338 -1.31 12.50 -1.91
CA TRP A 338 -0.17 11.76 -1.41
C TRP A 338 1.14 12.35 -1.98
N GLN A 339 2.11 12.65 -1.16
CA GLN A 339 3.39 13.18 -1.63
C GLN A 339 4.26 12.07 -2.24
N SER A 340 4.93 11.30 -1.42
CA SER A 340 5.77 10.17 -1.82
C SER A 340 6.12 9.29 -0.62
N HIS A 341 6.38 8.03 -0.84
CA HIS A 341 6.84 7.10 0.19
C HIS A 341 8.34 7.23 0.47
N HIS A 342 9.12 7.57 -0.51
CA HIS A 342 10.58 7.54 -0.42
C HIS A 342 11.22 8.89 -0.47
N PRO A 343 12.50 8.94 0.01
CA PRO A 343 13.30 10.12 -0.17
C PRO A 343 13.13 10.56 -1.61
N HIS A 344 12.84 11.78 -1.77
CA HIS A 344 12.33 12.46 -2.91
C HIS A 344 13.22 12.29 -4.15
N ILE A 345 13.22 11.09 -4.74
CA ILE A 345 13.88 10.83 -6.04
C ILE A 345 13.22 11.69 -7.12
N VAL A 346 11.92 11.93 -6.96
CA VAL A 346 11.21 13.00 -7.68
C VAL A 346 11.17 14.19 -6.75
N PRO A 347 11.77 15.34 -7.10
CA PRO A 347 11.72 16.56 -6.28
C PRO A 347 10.29 17.11 -6.21
N GLU A 348 9.92 17.72 -5.09
CA GLU A 348 8.59 18.27 -4.84
C GLU A 348 7.44 17.36 -5.31
N PRO A 349 7.40 16.09 -4.89
CA PRO A 349 6.52 15.11 -5.47
C PRO A 349 5.08 15.26 -4.99
N PHE A 350 4.14 14.89 -5.84
CA PHE A 350 2.78 14.58 -5.46
C PHE A 350 2.19 13.48 -6.35
N THR A 351 1.40 12.62 -5.75
CA THR A 351 0.81 11.46 -6.42
C THR A 351 -0.71 11.56 -6.37
N LEU A 352 -1.34 11.40 -7.52
CA LEU A 352 -2.79 11.34 -7.63
C LEU A 352 -3.19 9.96 -8.09
N GLU A 353 -4.19 9.41 -7.41
CA GLU A 353 -4.79 8.13 -7.69
C GLU A 353 -6.32 8.26 -7.66
N PRO A 354 -6.95 8.69 -8.76
CA PRO A 354 -8.39 8.67 -8.86
C PRO A 354 -8.87 7.22 -9.00
N THR A 355 -9.86 6.87 -8.18
CA THR A 355 -10.51 5.56 -8.30
C THR A 355 -11.76 5.65 -9.18
N GLU A 356 -12.45 4.54 -9.36
CA GLU A 356 -13.74 4.48 -10.05
C GLU A 356 -14.83 5.32 -9.38
N SER A 357 -14.64 5.72 -8.13
CA SER A 357 -15.64 6.44 -7.34
C SER A 357 -15.81 7.90 -7.71
N TYR A 358 -14.85 8.46 -8.44
CA TYR A 358 -14.89 9.87 -8.83
C TYR A 358 -15.56 10.06 -10.19
N SER A 359 -16.51 11.01 -10.24
CA SER A 359 -17.11 11.44 -11.49
C SER A 359 -16.15 12.32 -12.29
N LYS A 360 -16.48 12.52 -13.56
CA LYS A 360 -15.74 13.48 -14.40
C LYS A 360 -15.75 14.89 -13.81
N ASP A 361 -16.88 15.30 -13.21
CA ASP A 361 -17.03 16.64 -12.65
C ASP A 361 -16.15 16.81 -11.40
N ASP A 362 -16.06 15.80 -10.53
CA ASP A 362 -15.11 15.79 -9.39
C ASP A 362 -13.65 15.95 -9.85
N LEU A 363 -13.28 15.23 -10.93
CA LEU A 363 -11.93 15.32 -11.48
C LEU A 363 -11.66 16.70 -12.09
N ASP A 364 -12.65 17.28 -12.77
CA ASP A 364 -12.55 18.62 -13.35
C ASP A 364 -12.43 19.71 -12.28
N GLU A 365 -13.21 19.60 -11.20
CA GLU A 365 -13.13 20.48 -10.05
C GLU A 365 -11.74 20.43 -9.41
N TYR A 366 -11.21 19.22 -9.17
CA TYR A 366 -9.87 19.05 -8.60
C TYR A 366 -8.78 19.70 -9.47
N VAL A 367 -8.86 19.51 -10.78
CA VAL A 367 -7.95 20.16 -11.74
C VAL A 367 -8.08 21.69 -11.71
N ALA A 368 -9.29 22.21 -11.63
CA ALA A 368 -9.54 23.64 -11.55
C ALA A 368 -8.91 24.25 -10.28
N ILE A 369 -9.07 23.58 -9.15
CA ILE A 369 -8.47 24.01 -7.87
C ILE A 369 -6.94 23.98 -7.94
N LEU A 370 -6.31 22.90 -8.44
CA LEU A 370 -4.85 22.86 -8.61
C LEU A 370 -4.36 23.96 -9.56
N THR A 371 -5.13 24.26 -10.61
CA THR A 371 -4.80 25.34 -11.56
C THR A 371 -4.85 26.70 -10.89
N GLU A 372 -5.87 26.95 -10.08
CA GLU A 372 -6.01 28.19 -9.32
C GLU A 372 -4.89 28.37 -8.30
N ILE A 373 -4.57 27.32 -7.53
CA ILE A 373 -3.45 27.38 -6.57
C ILE A 373 -2.13 27.66 -7.29
N SER A 374 -1.91 27.01 -8.44
CA SER A 374 -0.74 27.33 -9.25
C SER A 374 -0.72 28.81 -9.68
N ARG A 375 -1.85 29.37 -10.17
CA ARG A 375 -1.97 30.77 -10.50
C ARG A 375 -1.63 31.69 -9.31
N GLU A 376 -2.22 31.41 -8.14
CA GLU A 376 -1.93 32.14 -6.90
C GLU A 376 -0.45 32.12 -6.53
N CYS A 377 0.26 30.97 -6.71
CA CYS A 377 1.70 30.92 -6.47
C CYS A 377 2.49 31.87 -7.33
N TYR A 378 2.09 32.09 -8.59
CA TYR A 378 2.77 33.04 -9.51
C TYR A 378 2.34 34.49 -9.33
N GLU A 379 1.07 34.74 -9.02
CA GLU A 379 0.47 36.06 -9.11
C GLU A 379 0.12 36.67 -7.75
N GLU A 380 -0.17 35.86 -6.75
CA GLU A 380 -0.65 36.28 -5.43
C GLU A 380 0.08 35.57 -4.26
N PRO A 381 1.41 35.69 -4.17
CA PRO A 381 2.24 34.90 -3.25
C PRO A 381 1.84 35.05 -1.78
N GLU A 382 1.26 36.15 -1.35
CA GLU A 382 0.83 36.37 0.02
C GLU A 382 -0.38 35.46 0.40
N VAL A 383 -1.23 35.11 -0.57
CA VAL A 383 -2.32 34.17 -0.36
C VAL A 383 -1.75 32.79 0.04
N ILE A 384 -0.71 32.36 -0.66
CA ILE A 384 -0.08 31.06 -0.40
C ILE A 384 0.69 31.05 0.94
N ARG A 385 1.46 32.11 1.24
CA ARG A 385 2.22 32.21 2.49
C ARG A 385 1.35 32.14 3.73
N ASN A 386 0.14 32.68 3.66
CA ASN A 386 -0.78 32.73 4.78
C ASN A 386 -1.79 31.57 4.80
N ALA A 387 -1.69 30.60 3.88
CA ALA A 387 -2.52 29.41 3.86
C ALA A 387 -2.15 28.45 5.04
N PRO A 388 -3.13 27.71 5.60
CA PRO A 388 -4.55 27.72 5.25
C PRO A 388 -5.31 28.89 5.89
N HIS A 389 -6.27 29.48 5.18
CA HIS A 389 -7.09 30.60 5.66
C HIS A 389 -8.36 30.14 6.39
N ASN A 390 -8.93 29.01 5.96
CA ASN A 390 -10.23 28.51 6.41
C ASN A 390 -10.11 27.34 7.43
N ALA A 391 -8.90 26.96 7.80
CA ALA A 391 -8.70 25.93 8.82
C ALA A 391 -8.66 26.54 10.24
N PRO A 392 -9.18 25.85 11.28
CA PRO A 392 -9.13 26.32 12.65
C PRO A 392 -7.71 26.32 13.23
N ILE A 393 -6.77 25.63 12.61
CA ILE A 393 -5.37 25.52 13.00
C ILE A 393 -4.52 25.90 11.80
N HIS A 394 -3.65 26.90 11.98
CA HIS A 394 -2.62 27.21 11.01
C HIS A 394 -1.56 26.11 10.95
N ALA A 395 -0.85 26.05 9.83
CA ALA A 395 0.20 25.06 9.65
C ALA A 395 1.26 25.17 10.76
N ILE A 396 1.58 24.04 11.37
CA ILE A 396 2.77 23.93 12.22
C ILE A 396 3.97 24.02 11.27
N MET A 397 4.86 24.96 11.54
CA MET A 397 6.10 25.09 10.76
C MET A 397 6.96 23.85 11.00
N ALA A 398 7.26 23.10 9.96
CA ALA A 398 8.02 21.87 10.04
C ALA A 398 9.38 22.10 10.73
N ASP A 399 10.03 23.20 10.41
CA ASP A 399 11.32 23.62 10.96
C ASP A 399 11.28 23.76 12.50
N GLU A 400 10.13 24.14 13.07
CA GLU A 400 9.98 24.23 14.54
C GLU A 400 9.79 22.88 15.21
N VAL A 401 9.25 21.89 14.47
CA VAL A 401 9.00 20.52 14.96
C VAL A 401 10.22 19.63 14.76
N GLU A 402 11.02 19.89 13.72
CA GLU A 402 12.21 19.10 13.38
C GLU A 402 13.42 19.40 14.28
N GLU A 403 13.43 20.53 14.97
CA GLU A 403 14.48 20.82 15.95
C GLU A 403 14.25 19.99 17.21
N TYR A 404 15.03 18.93 17.39
CA TYR A 404 14.96 18.05 18.57
C TYR A 404 14.98 18.80 19.90
N ASP A 405 15.66 19.94 19.94
CA ASP A 405 15.76 20.77 21.14
C ASP A 405 14.46 21.55 21.46
N LYS A 406 13.55 21.64 20.49
CA LYS A 406 12.23 22.28 20.69
C LYS A 406 11.15 21.29 21.13
N ILE A 407 11.37 19.98 20.99
CA ILE A 407 10.44 18.94 21.40
C ILE A 407 10.82 18.39 22.76
N ALA A 408 10.05 18.73 23.78
CA ALA A 408 10.25 18.18 25.13
C ALA A 408 9.51 16.83 25.27
N VAL A 409 10.07 15.77 24.72
CA VAL A 409 9.47 14.42 24.73
C VAL A 409 9.83 13.58 25.93
N THR A 410 10.82 13.99 26.73
CA THR A 410 11.23 13.29 27.96
C THR A 410 11.46 14.27 29.10
N TRP A 411 11.28 13.79 30.34
CA TRP A 411 11.61 14.57 31.55
C TRP A 411 13.05 15.11 31.54
N ARG A 412 14.00 14.31 31.05
CA ARG A 412 15.41 14.71 30.93
C ARG A 412 15.59 15.88 29.95
N GLN A 413 14.92 15.85 28.81
CA GLN A 413 14.97 16.92 27.80
C GLN A 413 14.26 18.18 28.30
N TRP A 414 13.09 18.02 28.92
CA TRP A 414 12.36 19.12 29.55
C TRP A 414 13.23 19.87 30.56
N ARG A 415 13.89 19.14 31.49
CA ARG A 415 14.80 19.76 32.46
C ARG A 415 15.95 20.54 31.83
N LYS A 416 16.56 19.98 30.76
CA LYS A 416 17.64 20.67 30.05
C LYS A 416 17.15 22.00 29.43
N ARG A 417 15.93 22.03 28.90
CA ARG A 417 15.36 23.23 28.30
C ARG A 417 15.01 24.30 29.32
N ILE A 418 14.49 23.90 30.49
CA ILE A 418 14.26 24.81 31.60
C ILE A 418 15.59 25.41 32.05
N GLN A 419 16.63 24.59 32.26
CA GLN A 419 17.97 25.05 32.69
C GLN A 419 18.63 25.96 31.63
N ALA A 420 18.38 25.74 30.38
CA ALA A 420 18.87 26.56 29.27
C ALA A 420 18.05 27.85 29.04
N GLY A 421 16.95 28.04 29.78
CA GLY A 421 16.04 29.19 29.59
C GLY A 421 15.27 29.21 28.29
N THR A 422 15.25 28.07 27.54
CA THR A 422 14.56 27.95 26.26
C THR A 422 13.10 27.48 26.41
N MET A 423 12.65 27.23 27.62
CA MET A 423 11.27 26.89 27.96
C MET A 423 10.88 27.55 29.27
N LYS A 424 9.68 28.12 29.37
CA LYS A 424 9.14 28.63 30.63
C LYS A 424 8.66 27.47 31.48
N ASP A 425 8.96 27.55 32.79
CA ASP A 425 8.33 26.70 33.78
C ASP A 425 6.85 27.12 33.86
N VAL A 426 5.91 26.19 33.66
CA VAL A 426 4.47 26.46 33.69
C VAL A 426 3.95 26.11 35.06
#